data_f1756b580858a750c1700d078bda46da
#
_entry.id   f1756b580858a750c1700d078bda46da
#
_cell.length_a   1.000
_cell.length_b   1.000
_cell.length_c   1.000
_cell.angle_alpha   90.00
_cell.angle_beta   90.00
_cell.angle_gamma   90.00
#
_symmetry.space_group_name_H-M   'P 1'
#
loop_
_entity.id
_entity.type
_entity.pdbx_description
1 polymer ?
#
loop_
_entity_poly.entity_id
_entity_poly.type
_entity_poly.pdbx_seq_one_letter_code
_entity_poly.pdbx_strand_id
1 'polypeptide(L)'
;MFIGREKELALLQQDYIGKAVMVYGKRRVGKTTLIQKALESSRYRAVYFECLKGTMQDNISGFVQEIVRAKLLPVPLNFSTLQDVFAYLNALPENIVVVIDEYPYLKAMNDSAAVDSVFQNIIDNRLANIELILSGSHIGMMKDTLQEKNALYGRFAVTIKLNELDYLEAAKFYPDKTPYDKAAHYAVFGGSPFVNQALNPEATIRENIISTILNPMSAVYLYASQLLLSDYSVKINAERIFSVIGNGKKRYTEIEDKLDVKKTGNLSKQIKALIDLEIIARNSPINKIGDNKKSTFEINDNLLRFYFTFIYKNASALQVLGAEAFYDEYIAPALTDFISRRFEGICRDYFSLQVRSGKMKGVRNIGSYYYDDPAHRKNGEFDVALEFADGYGIYEAKYYAQPMTLDEIHREVRQVEGIKELTVKQIGFIAINGFVEREEPYFYLDGNDIFASE
;
A
#
# COMPACT_ATOMS: atom_id res chain seq x y z
N MET A 1 -10.53 -16.18 5.55
CA MET A 1 -11.63 -15.24 5.17
C MET A 1 -11.12 -14.35 4.05
N PHE A 2 -11.88 -14.15 2.96
CA PHE A 2 -11.55 -13.22 1.87
C PHE A 2 -12.30 -11.91 2.11
N ILE A 3 -11.59 -10.80 2.18
CA ILE A 3 -12.15 -9.48 2.54
C ILE A 3 -11.71 -8.46 1.50
N GLY A 4 -12.67 -7.65 1.03
CA GLY A 4 -12.45 -6.61 0.04
C GLY A 4 -12.14 -7.16 -1.35
N ARG A 5 -11.59 -6.34 -2.22
CA ARG A 5 -11.12 -6.74 -3.56
C ARG A 5 -12.22 -7.10 -4.55
N GLU A 6 -13.45 -6.64 -4.32
CA GLU A 6 -14.59 -6.98 -5.17
C GLU A 6 -14.34 -6.54 -6.63
N LYS A 7 -13.71 -5.38 -6.83
CA LYS A 7 -13.39 -4.84 -8.16
C LYS A 7 -12.31 -5.65 -8.88
N GLU A 8 -11.23 -5.96 -8.17
CA GLU A 8 -10.12 -6.75 -8.71
C GLU A 8 -10.56 -8.20 -8.98
N LEU A 9 -11.39 -8.76 -8.10
CA LEU A 9 -11.96 -10.09 -8.28
C LEU A 9 -12.87 -10.13 -9.52
N ALA A 10 -13.77 -9.15 -9.66
CA ALA A 10 -14.65 -9.05 -10.82
C ALA A 10 -13.88 -8.89 -12.14
N LEU A 11 -12.73 -8.21 -12.12
CA LEU A 11 -11.84 -8.12 -13.28
C LEU A 11 -11.21 -9.49 -13.61
N LEU A 12 -10.70 -10.23 -12.62
CA LEU A 12 -10.08 -11.53 -12.84
C LEU A 12 -11.09 -12.63 -13.23
N GLN A 13 -12.36 -12.44 -12.95
CA GLN A 13 -13.43 -13.40 -13.31
C GLN A 13 -13.96 -13.22 -14.73
N GLN A 14 -13.46 -12.22 -15.47
CA GLN A 14 -13.79 -12.07 -16.89
C GLN A 14 -13.06 -13.14 -17.71
N ASP A 15 -13.51 -13.35 -18.95
CA ASP A 15 -12.92 -14.33 -19.86
C ASP A 15 -11.74 -13.71 -20.63
N TYR A 16 -10.55 -14.19 -20.38
CA TYR A 16 -9.32 -13.78 -21.03
C TYR A 16 -8.66 -14.89 -21.85
N ILE A 17 -9.44 -15.88 -22.33
CA ILE A 17 -8.90 -16.91 -23.23
C ILE A 17 -8.23 -16.24 -24.46
N GLY A 18 -7.05 -16.72 -24.79
CA GLY A 18 -6.22 -16.12 -25.85
C GLY A 18 -5.43 -14.88 -25.42
N LYS A 19 -5.42 -14.53 -24.14
CA LYS A 19 -4.83 -13.29 -23.63
C LYS A 19 -3.99 -13.53 -22.37
N ALA A 20 -3.10 -12.57 -22.10
CA ALA A 20 -2.35 -12.51 -20.85
C ALA A 20 -2.90 -11.42 -19.92
N VAL A 21 -2.89 -11.72 -18.63
CA VAL A 21 -3.25 -10.82 -17.52
C VAL A 21 -2.06 -10.71 -16.58
N MET A 22 -1.82 -9.52 -16.05
CA MET A 22 -0.77 -9.29 -15.06
C MET A 22 -1.38 -8.90 -13.72
N VAL A 23 -0.95 -9.57 -12.62
CA VAL A 23 -1.30 -9.24 -11.24
C VAL A 23 -0.03 -8.98 -10.45
N TYR A 24 0.18 -7.76 -9.96
CA TYR A 24 1.38 -7.47 -9.17
C TYR A 24 1.09 -6.56 -7.98
N GLY A 25 2.00 -6.57 -7.02
CA GLY A 25 1.89 -5.78 -5.79
C GLY A 25 2.85 -6.31 -4.73
N LYS A 26 2.99 -5.59 -3.64
CA LYS A 26 3.88 -5.99 -2.52
C LYS A 26 3.60 -7.42 -2.05
N ARG A 27 4.55 -8.01 -1.35
CA ARG A 27 4.32 -9.28 -0.65
C ARG A 27 3.20 -9.12 0.38
N ARG A 28 2.42 -10.21 0.57
CA ARG A 28 1.37 -10.31 1.60
C ARG A 28 0.18 -9.35 1.44
N VAL A 29 0.02 -8.75 0.25
CA VAL A 29 -1.19 -7.95 -0.10
C VAL A 29 -2.36 -8.82 -0.60
N GLY A 30 -2.19 -10.14 -0.69
CA GLY A 30 -3.24 -11.08 -1.04
C GLY A 30 -3.36 -11.43 -2.52
N LYS A 31 -2.28 -11.29 -3.35
CA LYS A 31 -2.29 -11.65 -4.78
C LYS A 31 -2.70 -13.11 -5.01
N THR A 32 -1.99 -14.04 -4.38
CA THR A 32 -2.23 -15.48 -4.47
C THR A 32 -3.67 -15.83 -4.07
N THR A 33 -4.15 -15.26 -2.96
CA THR A 33 -5.52 -15.46 -2.47
C THR A 33 -6.56 -14.93 -3.44
N LEU A 34 -6.34 -13.74 -4.04
CA LEU A 34 -7.22 -13.16 -5.04
C LEU A 34 -7.30 -14.04 -6.30
N ILE A 35 -6.14 -14.49 -6.81
CA ILE A 35 -6.08 -15.36 -7.99
C ILE A 35 -6.79 -16.69 -7.69
N GLN A 36 -6.48 -17.33 -6.56
CA GLN A 36 -7.15 -18.58 -6.16
C GLN A 36 -8.68 -18.40 -6.04
N LYS A 37 -9.12 -17.27 -5.47
CA LYS A 37 -10.54 -16.95 -5.36
C LYS A 37 -11.21 -16.76 -6.73
N ALA A 38 -10.52 -16.16 -7.69
CA ALA A 38 -11.01 -16.06 -9.06
C ALA A 38 -11.09 -17.44 -9.74
N LEU A 39 -10.09 -18.30 -9.51
CA LEU A 39 -10.07 -19.67 -10.07
C LEU A 39 -11.19 -20.57 -9.51
N GLU A 40 -11.63 -20.40 -8.24
CA GLU A 40 -12.74 -21.13 -7.66
C GLU A 40 -14.05 -21.00 -8.46
N SER A 41 -14.27 -19.87 -9.10
CA SER A 41 -15.43 -19.58 -9.93
C SER A 41 -15.20 -19.79 -11.43
N SER A 42 -13.98 -20.15 -11.83
CA SER A 42 -13.65 -20.41 -13.23
C SER A 42 -14.34 -21.69 -13.73
N ARG A 43 -14.89 -21.61 -14.93
CA ARG A 43 -15.40 -22.78 -15.66
C ARG A 43 -14.31 -23.61 -16.32
N TYR A 44 -13.09 -23.07 -16.38
CA TYR A 44 -11.96 -23.70 -17.02
C TYR A 44 -11.08 -24.42 -16.00
N ARG A 45 -10.41 -25.47 -16.42
CA ARG A 45 -9.38 -26.14 -15.62
C ARG A 45 -8.18 -25.21 -15.46
N ALA A 46 -7.62 -25.16 -14.26
CA ALA A 46 -6.51 -24.28 -13.97
C ALA A 46 -5.22 -25.05 -13.65
N VAL A 47 -4.10 -24.54 -14.13
CA VAL A 47 -2.75 -24.92 -13.71
C VAL A 47 -2.14 -23.76 -12.95
N TYR A 48 -1.86 -23.93 -11.67
CA TYR A 48 -1.22 -22.93 -10.83
C TYR A 48 0.20 -23.37 -10.53
N PHE A 49 1.17 -22.59 -11.02
CA PHE A 49 2.58 -22.84 -10.79
C PHE A 49 3.24 -21.62 -10.13
N GLU A 50 3.85 -21.83 -8.96
CA GLU A 50 4.70 -20.85 -8.28
C GLU A 50 6.14 -21.08 -8.69
N CYS A 51 6.78 -20.03 -9.25
CA CYS A 51 8.15 -20.10 -9.71
C CYS A 51 9.14 -20.29 -8.57
N LEU A 52 10.14 -21.11 -8.81
CA LEU A 52 11.21 -21.40 -7.87
C LEU A 52 12.42 -20.50 -8.12
N LYS A 53 13.15 -20.19 -7.05
CA LYS A 53 14.50 -19.59 -7.14
C LYS A 53 15.51 -20.66 -7.56
N GLY A 54 15.41 -21.14 -8.78
CA GLY A 54 16.18 -22.22 -9.35
C GLY A 54 16.46 -22.01 -10.83
N THR A 55 17.03 -23.00 -11.48
CA THR A 55 17.29 -22.96 -12.92
C THR A 55 15.99 -22.97 -13.73
N MET A 56 16.07 -22.59 -15.01
CA MET A 56 14.92 -22.69 -15.91
C MET A 56 14.39 -24.12 -15.98
N GLN A 57 15.28 -25.13 -16.00
CA GLN A 57 14.91 -26.54 -16.07
C GLN A 57 14.18 -27.03 -14.80
N ASP A 58 14.58 -26.53 -13.61
CA ASP A 58 13.86 -26.83 -12.36
C ASP A 58 12.43 -26.28 -12.43
N ASN A 59 12.27 -25.06 -12.95
CA ASN A 59 10.96 -24.44 -13.11
C ASN A 59 10.10 -25.14 -14.17
N ILE A 60 10.66 -25.58 -15.28
CA ILE A 60 9.96 -26.39 -16.29
C ILE A 60 9.48 -27.70 -15.65
N SER A 61 10.35 -28.41 -14.95
CA SER A 61 10.02 -29.67 -14.29
C SER A 61 8.92 -29.51 -13.25
N GLY A 62 8.99 -28.45 -12.42
CA GLY A 62 7.93 -28.11 -11.45
C GLY A 62 6.60 -27.78 -12.12
N PHE A 63 6.63 -26.98 -13.18
CA PHE A 63 5.43 -26.63 -13.94
C PHE A 63 4.75 -27.86 -14.55
N VAL A 64 5.53 -28.78 -15.13
CA VAL A 64 5.02 -30.05 -15.67
C VAL A 64 4.34 -30.89 -14.58
N GLN A 65 4.86 -30.92 -13.37
CA GLN A 65 4.19 -31.61 -12.25
C GLN A 65 2.82 -31.00 -11.91
N GLU A 66 2.67 -29.67 -11.95
CA GLU A 66 1.39 -29.02 -11.75
C GLU A 66 0.39 -29.34 -12.89
N ILE A 67 0.86 -29.47 -14.12
CA ILE A 67 0.03 -29.90 -15.26
C ILE A 67 -0.48 -31.34 -15.05
N VAL A 68 0.36 -32.23 -14.52
CA VAL A 68 -0.07 -33.59 -14.14
C VAL A 68 -1.08 -33.58 -12.99
N ARG A 69 -0.85 -32.75 -11.96
CA ARG A 69 -1.81 -32.58 -10.84
C ARG A 69 -3.16 -32.06 -11.33
N ALA A 70 -3.15 -31.15 -12.30
CA ALA A 70 -4.36 -30.65 -12.94
C ALA A 70 -5.03 -31.69 -13.87
N LYS A 71 -4.47 -32.91 -14.01
CA LYS A 71 -4.93 -33.97 -14.90
C LYS A 71 -5.02 -33.57 -16.37
N LEU A 72 -4.16 -32.66 -16.80
CA LEU A 72 -3.99 -32.25 -18.20
C LEU A 72 -2.89 -33.05 -18.91
N LEU A 73 -2.09 -33.76 -18.13
CA LEU A 73 -1.05 -34.69 -18.61
C LEU A 73 -1.09 -35.96 -17.76
N PRO A 74 -1.08 -37.15 -18.34
CA PRO A 74 -1.24 -38.40 -17.58
C PRO A 74 0.01 -38.78 -16.77
N VAL A 75 1.21 -38.43 -17.27
CA VAL A 75 2.51 -38.68 -16.65
C VAL A 75 3.44 -37.52 -16.97
N PRO A 76 4.44 -37.22 -16.13
CA PRO A 76 5.41 -36.16 -16.44
C PRO A 76 6.15 -36.46 -17.74
N LEU A 77 6.14 -35.50 -18.67
CA LEU A 77 6.96 -35.50 -19.88
C LEU A 77 8.16 -34.58 -19.68
N ASN A 78 9.23 -34.90 -20.39
CA ASN A 78 10.45 -34.08 -20.34
C ASN A 78 10.41 -33.04 -21.47
N PHE A 79 10.17 -31.77 -21.12
CA PHE A 79 10.20 -30.65 -22.04
C PHE A 79 11.52 -29.90 -21.92
N SER A 80 12.07 -29.46 -23.05
CA SER A 80 13.34 -28.72 -23.07
C SER A 80 13.14 -27.24 -22.82
N THR A 81 12.00 -26.67 -23.19
CA THR A 81 11.70 -25.25 -23.10
C THR A 81 10.28 -24.99 -22.57
N LEU A 82 10.06 -23.80 -22.02
CA LEU A 82 8.70 -23.34 -21.67
C LEU A 82 7.79 -23.25 -22.88
N GLN A 83 8.32 -22.86 -24.04
CA GLN A 83 7.55 -22.80 -25.28
C GLN A 83 6.98 -24.17 -25.66
N ASP A 84 7.73 -25.26 -25.43
CA ASP A 84 7.25 -26.63 -25.69
C ASP A 84 6.12 -27.03 -24.74
N VAL A 85 6.21 -26.65 -23.47
CA VAL A 85 5.15 -26.84 -22.47
C VAL A 85 3.87 -26.11 -22.90
N PHE A 86 3.99 -24.83 -23.25
CA PHE A 86 2.84 -24.04 -23.71
C PHE A 86 2.30 -24.51 -25.06
N ALA A 87 3.15 -25.02 -25.96
CA ALA A 87 2.69 -25.65 -27.21
C ALA A 87 1.84 -26.90 -26.93
N TYR A 88 2.25 -27.74 -25.99
CA TYR A 88 1.48 -28.88 -25.55
C TYR A 88 0.12 -28.45 -24.99
N LEU A 89 0.09 -27.50 -24.02
CA LEU A 89 -1.14 -27.00 -23.41
C LEU A 89 -2.08 -26.37 -24.45
N ASN A 90 -1.53 -25.63 -25.41
CA ASN A 90 -2.30 -24.97 -26.47
C ASN A 90 -2.85 -25.98 -27.51
N ALA A 91 -2.35 -27.22 -27.55
CA ALA A 91 -2.87 -28.30 -28.40
C ALA A 91 -4.00 -29.09 -27.74
N LEU A 92 -4.31 -28.85 -26.46
CA LEU A 92 -5.41 -29.51 -25.77
C LEU A 92 -6.77 -29.03 -26.34
N PRO A 93 -7.80 -29.89 -26.34
CA PRO A 93 -9.11 -29.53 -26.92
C PRO A 93 -9.98 -28.63 -26.03
N GLU A 94 -9.50 -28.27 -24.85
CA GLU A 94 -10.22 -27.48 -23.84
C GLU A 94 -9.52 -26.14 -23.55
N ASN A 95 -10.29 -25.16 -23.12
CA ASN A 95 -9.74 -23.91 -22.61
C ASN A 95 -9.23 -24.12 -21.18
N ILE A 96 -8.09 -23.52 -20.87
CA ILE A 96 -7.41 -23.64 -19.59
C ILE A 96 -6.92 -22.29 -19.08
N VAL A 97 -6.82 -22.14 -17.75
CA VAL A 97 -6.17 -21.00 -17.11
C VAL A 97 -4.80 -21.45 -16.61
N VAL A 98 -3.75 -20.74 -17.01
CA VAL A 98 -2.38 -20.98 -16.54
C VAL A 98 -1.94 -19.80 -15.70
N VAL A 99 -1.59 -20.05 -14.45
CA VAL A 99 -1.04 -19.06 -13.53
C VAL A 99 0.44 -19.32 -13.32
N ILE A 100 1.26 -18.34 -13.61
CA ILE A 100 2.70 -18.32 -13.30
C ILE A 100 2.88 -17.29 -12.18
N ASP A 101 2.92 -17.76 -10.95
CA ASP A 101 3.09 -16.91 -9.77
C ASP A 101 4.58 -16.73 -9.45
N GLU A 102 4.93 -15.61 -8.82
CA GLU A 102 6.31 -15.18 -8.55
C GLU A 102 7.21 -15.20 -9.80
N TYR A 103 6.65 -14.74 -10.95
CA TYR A 103 7.37 -14.56 -12.21
C TYR A 103 8.74 -13.87 -12.06
N PRO A 104 8.92 -12.88 -11.17
CA PRO A 104 10.23 -12.29 -10.89
C PRO A 104 11.33 -13.29 -10.52
N TYR A 105 11.01 -14.47 -9.97
CA TYR A 105 12.03 -15.49 -9.64
C TYR A 105 12.67 -16.10 -10.87
N LEU A 106 11.90 -16.30 -11.96
CA LEU A 106 12.48 -16.72 -13.23
C LEU A 106 13.48 -15.69 -13.76
N LYS A 107 13.16 -14.40 -13.63
CA LYS A 107 14.01 -13.30 -14.11
C LYS A 107 15.27 -13.11 -13.26
N ALA A 108 15.18 -13.31 -11.95
CA ALA A 108 16.30 -13.10 -11.02
C ALA A 108 17.43 -14.13 -11.18
N MET A 109 17.09 -15.34 -11.57
CA MET A 109 18.03 -16.47 -11.70
C MET A 109 18.49 -16.75 -13.11
N ASN A 110 17.90 -16.07 -14.11
CA ASN A 110 18.19 -16.25 -15.53
C ASN A 110 18.43 -14.88 -16.19
N ASP A 111 18.78 -14.87 -17.46
CA ASP A 111 18.80 -13.62 -18.22
C ASP A 111 17.38 -13.03 -18.29
N SER A 112 17.17 -11.93 -17.59
CA SER A 112 15.87 -11.28 -17.46
C SER A 112 15.27 -10.91 -18.82
N ALA A 113 16.06 -10.44 -19.76
CA ALA A 113 15.61 -10.07 -21.11
C ALA A 113 15.24 -11.31 -21.94
N ALA A 114 16.00 -12.39 -21.80
CA ALA A 114 15.70 -13.66 -22.45
C ALA A 114 14.39 -14.26 -21.94
N VAL A 115 14.13 -14.20 -20.62
CA VAL A 115 12.88 -14.67 -20.02
C VAL A 115 11.69 -13.87 -20.56
N ASP A 116 11.78 -12.53 -20.58
CA ASP A 116 10.71 -11.68 -21.13
C ASP A 116 10.45 -11.99 -22.62
N SER A 117 11.49 -12.26 -23.40
CA SER A 117 11.36 -12.66 -24.82
C SER A 117 10.72 -14.03 -25.01
N VAL A 118 10.99 -15.00 -24.12
CA VAL A 118 10.31 -16.29 -24.11
C VAL A 118 8.80 -16.11 -23.88
N PHE A 119 8.41 -15.33 -22.88
CA PHE A 119 7.00 -15.06 -22.61
C PHE A 119 6.34 -14.19 -23.69
N GLN A 120 7.08 -13.30 -24.32
CA GLN A 120 6.61 -12.60 -25.53
C GLN A 120 6.19 -13.61 -26.62
N ASN A 121 7.07 -14.56 -26.95
CA ASN A 121 6.76 -15.59 -27.94
C ASN A 121 5.56 -16.46 -27.56
N ILE A 122 5.44 -16.82 -26.28
CA ILE A 122 4.31 -17.58 -25.76
C ILE A 122 3.01 -16.79 -25.93
N ILE A 123 3.00 -15.52 -25.52
CA ILE A 123 1.81 -14.66 -25.61
C ILE A 123 1.39 -14.44 -27.06
N ASP A 124 2.34 -14.17 -27.93
CA ASP A 124 2.05 -13.85 -29.33
C ASP A 124 1.60 -15.09 -30.13
N ASN A 125 1.99 -16.32 -29.74
CA ASN A 125 1.82 -17.49 -30.62
C ASN A 125 1.21 -18.74 -29.97
N ARG A 126 0.96 -18.77 -28.65
CA ARG A 126 0.65 -20.02 -27.94
C ARG A 126 -0.45 -19.89 -26.88
N LEU A 127 -1.34 -18.92 -27.03
CA LEU A 127 -2.44 -18.71 -26.08
C LEU A 127 -3.83 -18.94 -26.67
N ALA A 128 -3.98 -19.59 -27.85
CA ALA A 128 -5.29 -19.68 -28.52
C ALA A 128 -6.42 -20.17 -27.61
N ASN A 129 -6.15 -21.17 -26.75
CA ASN A 129 -7.09 -21.70 -25.75
C ASN A 129 -6.59 -21.55 -24.30
N ILE A 130 -5.61 -20.65 -24.07
CA ILE A 130 -5.01 -20.43 -22.76
C ILE A 130 -5.30 -18.99 -22.31
N GLU A 131 -5.78 -18.84 -21.08
CA GLU A 131 -5.66 -17.59 -20.32
C GLU A 131 -4.39 -17.65 -19.49
N LEU A 132 -3.46 -16.71 -19.69
CA LEU A 132 -2.22 -16.65 -18.96
C LEU A 132 -2.25 -15.54 -17.91
N ILE A 133 -2.10 -15.90 -16.62
CA ILE A 133 -1.96 -14.94 -15.52
C ILE A 133 -0.50 -14.94 -15.05
N LEU A 134 0.21 -13.82 -15.24
CA LEU A 134 1.53 -13.60 -14.66
C LEU A 134 1.40 -12.82 -13.35
N SER A 135 1.89 -13.36 -12.26
CA SER A 135 1.86 -12.71 -10.95
C SER A 135 3.27 -12.53 -10.37
N GLY A 136 3.45 -11.45 -9.60
CA GLY A 136 4.72 -11.22 -8.92
C GLY A 136 4.69 -10.19 -7.82
N SER A 137 5.57 -10.41 -6.83
CA SER A 137 5.69 -9.53 -5.65
C SER A 137 6.77 -8.47 -5.78
N HIS A 138 7.69 -8.59 -6.72
CA HIS A 138 8.77 -7.62 -6.91
C HIS A 138 8.34 -6.46 -7.81
N ILE A 139 7.83 -5.39 -7.18
CA ILE A 139 7.20 -4.24 -7.88
C ILE A 139 8.09 -3.67 -8.99
N GLY A 140 9.39 -3.47 -8.72
CA GLY A 140 10.31 -2.91 -9.71
C GLY A 140 10.39 -3.77 -10.97
N MET A 141 10.63 -5.09 -10.82
CA MET A 141 10.72 -6.01 -11.96
C MET A 141 9.41 -6.14 -12.72
N MET A 142 8.27 -6.11 -12.03
CA MET A 142 6.95 -6.16 -12.68
C MET A 142 6.64 -4.85 -13.42
N LYS A 143 6.98 -3.69 -12.87
CA LYS A 143 6.87 -2.41 -13.57
C LYS A 143 7.79 -2.32 -14.80
N ASP A 144 8.98 -2.93 -14.73
CA ASP A 144 9.90 -2.96 -15.87
C ASP A 144 9.32 -3.71 -17.05
N THR A 145 8.49 -4.74 -16.84
CA THR A 145 7.80 -5.46 -17.93
C THR A 145 6.76 -4.62 -18.65
N LEU A 146 6.30 -3.53 -18.05
CA LEU A 146 5.32 -2.59 -18.61
C LEU A 146 5.98 -1.40 -19.32
N GLN A 147 7.31 -1.31 -19.35
CA GLN A 147 8.01 -0.21 -20.01
C GLN A 147 8.17 -0.48 -21.52
N GLU A 148 8.11 0.57 -22.33
CA GLU A 148 8.18 0.51 -23.81
C GLU A 148 9.36 -0.30 -24.35
N LYS A 149 10.50 -0.26 -23.66
CA LYS A 149 11.72 -1.02 -24.03
C LYS A 149 11.65 -2.51 -23.73
N ASN A 150 10.63 -2.98 -23.00
CA ASN A 150 10.51 -4.39 -22.60
C ASN A 150 9.74 -5.21 -23.64
N ALA A 151 10.14 -6.46 -23.83
CA ALA A 151 9.51 -7.39 -24.77
C ALA A 151 8.01 -7.63 -24.45
N LEU A 152 7.58 -7.46 -23.22
CA LEU A 152 6.19 -7.68 -22.80
C LEU A 152 5.31 -6.42 -22.84
N TYR A 153 5.87 -5.26 -23.24
CA TYR A 153 5.11 -4.03 -23.35
C TYR A 153 3.88 -4.17 -24.25
N GLY A 154 2.72 -3.74 -23.73
CA GLY A 154 1.45 -3.73 -24.49
C GLY A 154 0.82 -5.12 -24.71
N ARG A 155 1.34 -6.20 -24.09
CA ARG A 155 0.85 -7.57 -24.29
C ARG A 155 -0.14 -8.07 -23.27
N PHE A 156 -0.39 -7.30 -22.22
CA PHE A 156 -1.37 -7.65 -21.21
C PHE A 156 -2.73 -7.03 -21.52
N ALA A 157 -3.77 -7.84 -21.59
CA ALA A 157 -5.15 -7.38 -21.75
C ALA A 157 -5.61 -6.56 -20.52
N VAL A 158 -5.16 -6.99 -19.32
CA VAL A 158 -5.41 -6.31 -18.06
C VAL A 158 -4.16 -6.37 -17.20
N THR A 159 -3.90 -5.27 -16.51
CA THR A 159 -2.85 -5.16 -15.51
C THR A 159 -3.47 -4.72 -14.19
N ILE A 160 -3.45 -5.60 -13.20
CA ILE A 160 -3.99 -5.36 -11.86
C ILE A 160 -2.82 -5.11 -10.91
N LYS A 161 -2.69 -3.87 -10.47
CA LYS A 161 -1.81 -3.52 -9.37
C LYS A 161 -2.56 -3.66 -8.05
N LEU A 162 -2.18 -4.63 -7.23
CA LEU A 162 -2.78 -4.86 -5.93
C LEU A 162 -2.03 -4.05 -4.86
N ASN A 163 -2.70 -3.04 -4.34
CA ASN A 163 -2.21 -2.27 -3.20
C ASN A 163 -2.64 -2.95 -1.88
N GLU A 164 -2.24 -2.41 -0.75
CA GLU A 164 -2.85 -2.76 0.54
C GLU A 164 -4.35 -2.39 0.52
N LEU A 165 -5.11 -3.01 1.38
CA LEU A 165 -6.51 -2.64 1.62
C LEU A 165 -6.58 -1.20 2.12
N ASP A 166 -7.59 -0.46 1.70
CA ASP A 166 -7.86 0.84 2.28
C ASP A 166 -8.42 0.71 3.72
N TYR A 167 -8.63 1.86 4.37
CA TYR A 167 -9.06 1.86 5.76
C TYR A 167 -10.46 1.25 5.97
N LEU A 168 -11.37 1.35 4.97
CA LEU A 168 -12.70 0.75 5.04
C LEU A 168 -12.65 -0.77 4.87
N GLU A 169 -11.86 -1.24 3.90
CA GLU A 169 -11.66 -2.67 3.69
C GLU A 169 -10.95 -3.31 4.88
N ALA A 170 -9.91 -2.67 5.42
CA ALA A 170 -9.19 -3.14 6.60
C ALA A 170 -10.10 -3.19 7.84
N ALA A 171 -10.99 -2.22 8.01
CA ALA A 171 -11.94 -2.20 9.13
C ALA A 171 -12.90 -3.40 9.16
N LYS A 172 -13.10 -4.09 8.03
CA LYS A 172 -13.92 -5.31 7.96
C LYS A 172 -13.31 -6.50 8.72
N PHE A 173 -12.03 -6.45 9.11
CA PHE A 173 -11.39 -7.45 9.97
C PHE A 173 -11.78 -7.31 11.45
N TYR A 174 -12.26 -6.15 11.85
CA TYR A 174 -12.69 -5.81 13.21
C TYR A 174 -13.99 -4.98 13.18
N PRO A 175 -15.11 -5.57 12.70
CA PRO A 175 -16.33 -4.85 12.38
C PRO A 175 -16.98 -4.17 13.60
N ASP A 176 -16.87 -4.80 14.78
CA ASP A 176 -17.52 -4.35 16.01
C ASP A 176 -16.76 -3.26 16.76
N LYS A 177 -15.54 -2.92 16.32
CA LYS A 177 -14.79 -1.81 16.91
C LYS A 177 -15.41 -0.46 16.60
N THR A 178 -15.24 0.47 17.53
CA THR A 178 -15.62 1.88 17.33
C THR A 178 -14.83 2.50 16.16
N PRO A 179 -15.32 3.55 15.50
CA PRO A 179 -14.54 4.31 14.51
C PRO A 179 -13.19 4.78 15.05
N TYR A 180 -13.11 5.17 16.32
CA TYR A 180 -11.87 5.52 17.00
C TYR A 180 -10.87 4.37 17.00
N ASP A 181 -11.30 3.18 17.41
CA ASP A 181 -10.44 2.00 17.41
C ASP A 181 -10.10 1.52 16.00
N LYS A 182 -11.03 1.60 15.04
CA LYS A 182 -10.77 1.26 13.62
C LYS A 182 -9.67 2.14 13.05
N ALA A 183 -9.71 3.44 13.28
CA ALA A 183 -8.67 4.37 12.86
C ALA A 183 -7.31 4.05 13.52
N ALA A 184 -7.31 3.72 14.82
CA ALA A 184 -6.10 3.33 15.55
C ALA A 184 -5.47 2.06 14.97
N HIS A 185 -6.28 1.02 14.72
CA HIS A 185 -5.79 -0.24 14.14
C HIS A 185 -5.19 -0.02 12.75
N TYR A 186 -5.89 0.70 11.88
CA TYR A 186 -5.37 1.02 10.56
C TYR A 186 -4.10 1.88 10.59
N ALA A 187 -4.04 2.86 11.50
CA ALA A 187 -2.87 3.71 11.68
C ALA A 187 -1.61 2.95 12.09
N VAL A 188 -1.75 1.88 12.88
CA VAL A 188 -0.65 1.05 13.39
C VAL A 188 -0.34 -0.11 12.43
N PHE A 189 -1.35 -0.87 12.03
CA PHE A 189 -1.18 -2.15 11.35
C PHE A 189 -1.29 -2.05 9.83
N GLY A 190 -1.85 -0.97 9.30
CA GLY A 190 -2.06 -0.76 7.86
C GLY A 190 -3.10 -1.69 7.24
N GLY A 191 -3.06 -1.76 5.92
CA GLY A 191 -4.04 -2.51 5.12
C GLY A 191 -3.55 -3.89 4.65
N SER A 192 -2.43 -4.43 5.16
CA SER A 192 -1.99 -5.77 4.78
C SER A 192 -2.96 -6.84 5.29
N PRO A 193 -3.59 -7.65 4.41
CA PRO A 193 -4.46 -8.75 4.85
C PRO A 193 -3.76 -9.72 5.79
N PHE A 194 -2.49 -10.00 5.53
CA PHE A 194 -1.68 -10.88 6.36
C PHE A 194 -1.54 -10.37 7.80
N VAL A 195 -1.34 -9.07 7.96
CA VAL A 195 -1.22 -8.45 9.28
C VAL A 195 -2.58 -8.43 9.97
N ASN A 196 -3.61 -7.96 9.29
CA ASN A 196 -4.95 -7.84 9.85
C ASN A 196 -5.56 -9.20 10.24
N GLN A 197 -5.26 -10.29 9.52
CA GLN A 197 -5.68 -11.66 9.89
C GLN A 197 -5.02 -12.17 11.20
N ALA A 198 -3.86 -11.63 11.57
CA ALA A 198 -3.16 -12.01 12.79
C ALA A 198 -3.66 -11.25 14.04
N LEU A 199 -4.49 -10.23 13.86
CA LEU A 199 -5.06 -9.46 14.98
C LEU A 199 -6.20 -10.22 15.63
N ASN A 200 -6.31 -10.03 16.94
CA ASN A 200 -7.54 -10.43 17.65
C ASN A 200 -8.57 -9.28 17.54
N PRO A 201 -9.70 -9.49 16.87
CA PRO A 201 -10.71 -8.43 16.72
C PRO A 201 -11.33 -7.95 18.02
N GLU A 202 -11.37 -8.79 19.05
CA GLU A 202 -11.91 -8.43 20.38
C GLU A 202 -10.90 -7.68 21.26
N ALA A 203 -9.60 -7.86 21.00
CA ALA A 203 -8.55 -7.25 21.82
C ALA A 203 -8.40 -5.74 21.57
N THR A 204 -7.96 -5.02 22.58
CA THR A 204 -7.59 -3.60 22.48
C THR A 204 -6.42 -3.38 21.56
N ILE A 205 -6.18 -2.12 21.15
CA ILE A 205 -4.98 -1.75 20.37
C ILE A 205 -3.69 -2.10 21.12
N ARG A 206 -3.65 -1.90 22.45
CA ARG A 206 -2.51 -2.26 23.31
C ARG A 206 -2.21 -3.75 23.23
N GLU A 207 -3.22 -4.59 23.47
CA GLU A 207 -3.08 -6.05 23.45
C GLU A 207 -2.65 -6.56 22.09
N ASN A 208 -3.21 -6.03 21.00
CA ASN A 208 -2.80 -6.39 19.64
C ASN A 208 -1.35 -5.98 19.34
N ILE A 209 -0.89 -4.80 19.76
CA ILE A 209 0.51 -4.38 19.59
C ILE A 209 1.43 -5.32 20.35
N ILE A 210 1.12 -5.62 21.63
CA ILE A 210 1.94 -6.47 22.48
C ILE A 210 2.02 -7.90 21.96
N SER A 211 0.87 -8.48 21.59
CA SER A 211 0.81 -9.87 21.13
C SER A 211 1.38 -10.08 19.72
N THR A 212 1.47 -9.04 18.90
CA THR A 212 1.92 -9.15 17.51
C THR A 212 3.23 -8.44 17.24
N ILE A 213 3.27 -7.10 17.29
CA ILE A 213 4.44 -6.31 16.85
C ILE A 213 5.59 -6.41 17.88
N LEU A 214 5.28 -6.54 19.17
CA LEU A 214 6.29 -6.65 20.23
C LEU A 214 6.62 -8.10 20.63
N ASN A 215 5.91 -9.07 20.07
CA ASN A 215 6.15 -10.49 20.36
C ASN A 215 7.08 -11.12 19.31
N PRO A 216 8.32 -11.49 19.66
CA PRO A 216 9.28 -12.08 18.71
C PRO A 216 8.82 -13.40 18.08
N MET A 217 7.87 -14.11 18.70
CA MET A 217 7.28 -15.34 18.15
C MET A 217 6.17 -15.08 17.15
N SER A 218 5.71 -13.84 17.05
CA SER A 218 4.65 -13.47 16.10
C SER A 218 5.18 -13.37 14.68
N ALA A 219 4.39 -13.88 13.73
CA ALA A 219 4.68 -13.72 12.31
C ALA A 219 4.66 -12.24 11.88
N VAL A 220 3.92 -11.36 12.58
CA VAL A 220 3.88 -9.91 12.31
C VAL A 220 5.19 -9.25 12.72
N TYR A 221 5.78 -9.61 13.88
CA TYR A 221 7.08 -9.13 14.30
C TYR A 221 8.17 -9.48 13.27
N LEU A 222 8.22 -10.75 12.87
CA LEU A 222 9.15 -11.21 11.85
C LEU A 222 8.93 -10.50 10.51
N TYR A 223 7.67 -10.29 10.12
CA TYR A 223 7.35 -9.58 8.91
C TYR A 223 7.81 -8.12 8.95
N ALA A 224 7.52 -7.38 10.01
CA ALA A 224 7.93 -6.00 10.19
C ALA A 224 9.47 -5.83 10.15
N SER A 225 10.19 -6.73 10.82
CA SER A 225 11.66 -6.72 10.87
C SER A 225 12.31 -7.17 9.55
N GLN A 226 11.67 -8.06 8.78
CA GLN A 226 12.19 -8.62 7.53
C GLN A 226 11.74 -7.87 6.27
N LEU A 227 10.70 -7.03 6.35
CA LEU A 227 10.25 -6.21 5.22
C LEU A 227 11.39 -5.48 4.51
N LEU A 228 12.39 -5.07 5.27
CA LEU A 228 13.59 -4.40 4.76
C LEU A 228 14.61 -5.32 4.11
N LEU A 229 14.70 -6.57 4.58
CA LEU A 229 15.76 -7.49 4.17
C LEU A 229 15.42 -8.25 2.88
N SER A 230 14.14 -8.45 2.60
CA SER A 230 13.72 -9.35 1.52
C SER A 230 13.53 -8.67 0.17
N ASP A 231 13.04 -7.43 0.14
CA ASP A 231 12.64 -6.76 -1.10
C ASP A 231 13.53 -5.56 -1.45
N TYR A 232 14.33 -5.07 -0.48
CA TYR A 232 15.14 -3.86 -0.64
C TYR A 232 16.60 -4.23 -0.53
N SER A 233 17.07 -4.90 -1.58
CA SER A 233 18.44 -5.36 -1.64
C SER A 233 19.43 -4.39 -0.98
N VAL A 234 20.40 -4.95 -0.30
CA VAL A 234 21.60 -4.41 0.37
C VAL A 234 22.29 -3.20 -0.32
N LYS A 235 21.85 -2.79 -1.53
CA LYS A 235 22.40 -1.68 -2.31
C LYS A 235 21.95 -0.28 -1.85
N ILE A 236 20.94 -0.19 -0.98
CA ILE A 236 20.42 1.10 -0.52
C ILE A 236 20.54 1.11 1.01
N ASN A 237 21.20 2.13 1.58
CA ASN A 237 21.21 2.38 3.04
C ASN A 237 19.81 2.83 3.53
N ALA A 238 18.78 2.05 3.20
CA ALA A 238 17.38 2.36 3.42
C ALA A 238 17.07 2.53 4.92
N GLU A 239 17.65 1.67 5.75
CA GLU A 239 17.46 1.72 7.21
C GLU A 239 17.86 3.08 7.81
N ARG A 240 18.96 3.66 7.36
CA ARG A 240 19.40 5.00 7.81
C ARG A 240 18.38 6.07 7.43
N ILE A 241 17.86 6.02 6.19
CA ILE A 241 16.82 6.95 5.73
C ILE A 241 15.56 6.75 6.58
N PHE A 242 15.10 5.52 6.76
CA PHE A 242 13.91 5.21 7.56
C PHE A 242 14.06 5.61 9.03
N SER A 243 15.24 5.46 9.61
CA SER A 243 15.49 5.90 10.99
C SER A 243 15.32 7.43 11.16
N VAL A 244 15.47 8.21 10.11
CA VAL A 244 15.24 9.67 10.11
C VAL A 244 13.78 9.99 9.87
N ILE A 245 13.14 9.36 8.87
CA ILE A 245 11.76 9.67 8.48
C ILE A 245 10.71 8.89 9.30
N GLY A 246 11.11 7.89 10.07
CA GLY A 246 10.22 7.13 10.96
C GLY A 246 9.47 8.03 11.95
N ASN A 247 10.13 9.05 12.47
CA ASN A 247 9.53 10.02 13.40
C ASN A 247 8.70 11.12 12.70
N GLY A 248 8.16 10.86 11.53
CA GLY A 248 7.27 11.76 10.81
C GLY A 248 7.86 12.34 9.52
N LYS A 249 7.04 13.09 8.80
CA LYS A 249 7.39 13.76 7.54
C LYS A 249 8.67 14.59 7.68
N LYS A 250 9.60 14.43 6.73
CA LYS A 250 10.87 15.19 6.68
C LYS A 250 11.11 15.77 5.30
N ARG A 251 11.63 17.00 5.25
CA ARG A 251 12.14 17.61 4.01
C ARG A 251 13.45 16.95 3.62
N TYR A 252 13.80 17.06 2.35
CA TYR A 252 15.07 16.51 1.83
C TYR A 252 16.29 17.02 2.62
N THR A 253 16.35 18.32 2.90
CA THR A 253 17.44 18.94 3.65
C THR A 253 17.53 18.41 5.09
N GLU A 254 16.40 18.18 5.75
CA GLU A 254 16.40 17.59 7.10
C GLU A 254 16.93 16.14 7.12
N ILE A 255 16.67 15.38 6.04
CA ILE A 255 17.20 14.02 5.90
C ILE A 255 18.72 14.09 5.65
N GLU A 256 19.15 14.98 4.76
CA GLU A 256 20.57 15.19 4.41
C GLU A 256 21.37 15.59 5.65
N ASP A 257 20.89 16.56 6.43
CA ASP A 257 21.53 17.05 7.63
C ASP A 257 21.64 15.97 8.73
N LYS A 258 20.53 15.20 8.95
CA LYS A 258 20.53 14.15 9.99
C LYS A 258 21.36 12.94 9.64
N LEU A 259 21.55 12.67 8.36
CA LEU A 259 22.39 11.56 7.91
C LEU A 259 23.87 11.93 7.81
N ASP A 260 24.21 13.21 7.96
CA ASP A 260 25.56 13.77 7.77
C ASP A 260 26.20 13.26 6.47
N VAL A 261 25.44 13.31 5.37
CA VAL A 261 25.92 12.85 4.08
C VAL A 261 26.38 14.03 3.22
N LYS A 262 27.57 13.88 2.63
CA LYS A 262 28.08 14.87 1.67
C LYS A 262 27.12 14.98 0.47
N LYS A 263 26.98 16.18 -0.11
CA LYS A 263 26.15 16.47 -1.30
C LYS A 263 26.69 15.79 -2.58
N THR A 264 26.68 14.46 -2.59
CA THR A 264 27.19 13.64 -3.71
C THR A 264 26.11 13.19 -4.69
N GLY A 265 24.83 13.56 -4.47
CA GLY A 265 23.70 13.06 -5.26
C GLY A 265 23.28 11.61 -4.96
N ASN A 266 24.01 10.90 -4.11
CA ASN A 266 23.71 9.51 -3.77
C ASN A 266 22.40 9.37 -2.98
N LEU A 267 22.17 10.26 -2.01
CA LEU A 267 20.93 10.30 -1.23
C LEU A 267 19.69 10.49 -2.14
N SER A 268 19.77 11.40 -3.12
CA SER A 268 18.68 11.64 -4.07
C SER A 268 18.34 10.42 -4.89
N LYS A 269 19.36 9.66 -5.34
CA LYS A 269 19.16 8.39 -6.07
C LYS A 269 18.52 7.31 -5.17
N GLN A 270 18.94 7.24 -3.91
CA GLN A 270 18.38 6.29 -2.93
C GLN A 270 16.92 6.61 -2.63
N ILE A 271 16.60 7.87 -2.34
CA ILE A 271 15.22 8.32 -2.09
C ILE A 271 14.35 8.05 -3.32
N LYS A 272 14.84 8.36 -4.53
CA LYS A 272 14.11 8.07 -5.77
C LYS A 272 13.83 6.57 -5.91
N ALA A 273 14.82 5.72 -5.71
CA ALA A 273 14.63 4.28 -5.77
C ALA A 273 13.58 3.77 -4.75
N LEU A 274 13.57 4.35 -3.53
CA LEU A 274 12.58 4.00 -2.50
C LEU A 274 11.17 4.48 -2.86
N ILE A 275 11.06 5.61 -3.56
CA ILE A 275 9.77 6.09 -4.11
C ILE A 275 9.29 5.18 -5.25
N ASP A 276 10.16 4.82 -6.18
CA ASP A 276 9.84 3.94 -7.31
C ASP A 276 9.37 2.56 -6.83
N LEU A 277 9.91 2.08 -5.70
CA LEU A 277 9.48 0.87 -5.00
C LEU A 277 8.25 1.08 -4.09
N GLU A 278 7.73 2.31 -4.00
CA GLU A 278 6.55 2.67 -3.20
C GLU A 278 6.69 2.44 -1.69
N ILE A 279 7.91 2.52 -1.17
CA ILE A 279 8.20 2.39 0.26
C ILE A 279 8.11 3.74 0.95
N ILE A 280 8.62 4.77 0.26
CA ILE A 280 8.55 6.16 0.68
C ILE A 280 7.53 6.88 -0.19
N ALA A 281 6.63 7.62 0.43
CA ALA A 281 5.81 8.60 -0.23
C ALA A 281 6.51 9.96 -0.24
N ARG A 282 6.41 10.66 -1.37
CA ARG A 282 6.72 12.08 -1.46
C ARG A 282 5.41 12.87 -1.42
N ASN A 283 5.24 13.68 -0.41
CA ASN A 283 4.07 14.52 -0.22
C ASN A 283 4.41 15.97 -0.58
N SER A 284 3.61 16.57 -1.46
CA SER A 284 3.70 17.99 -1.81
C SER A 284 2.35 18.63 -1.54
N PRO A 285 2.31 19.80 -0.91
CA PRO A 285 1.06 20.54 -0.75
C PRO A 285 0.43 20.84 -2.11
N ILE A 286 -0.89 20.74 -2.22
CA ILE A 286 -1.60 20.83 -3.51
C ILE A 286 -1.42 22.21 -4.17
N ASN A 287 -1.21 23.25 -3.39
CA ASN A 287 -0.92 24.61 -3.87
C ASN A 287 0.58 24.87 -4.13
N LYS A 288 1.46 23.90 -3.93
CA LYS A 288 2.92 24.00 -4.15
C LYS A 288 3.45 22.79 -4.92
N ILE A 289 2.66 22.25 -5.84
CA ILE A 289 3.06 21.12 -6.70
C ILE A 289 4.31 21.53 -7.50
N GLY A 290 5.37 20.70 -7.44
CA GLY A 290 6.65 20.96 -8.10
C GLY A 290 7.67 21.74 -7.25
N ASP A 291 7.27 22.31 -6.14
CA ASP A 291 8.22 22.92 -5.20
C ASP A 291 8.91 21.85 -4.34
N ASN A 292 10.15 21.54 -4.71
CA ASN A 292 10.96 20.55 -3.98
C ASN A 292 11.27 20.94 -2.53
N LYS A 293 11.27 22.25 -2.23
CA LYS A 293 11.57 22.75 -0.87
C LYS A 293 10.41 22.55 0.09
N LYS A 294 9.18 22.46 -0.45
CA LYS A 294 7.97 22.21 0.34
C LYS A 294 7.55 20.75 0.38
N SER A 295 8.16 19.93 -0.47
CA SER A 295 7.91 18.48 -0.46
C SER A 295 8.53 17.82 0.77
N THR A 296 7.80 16.88 1.33
CA THR A 296 8.23 16.03 2.46
C THR A 296 8.24 14.56 2.07
N PHE A 297 9.00 13.75 2.79
CA PHE A 297 9.11 12.32 2.60
C PHE A 297 8.67 11.60 3.87
N GLU A 298 7.95 10.51 3.70
CA GLU A 298 7.53 9.65 4.79
C GLU A 298 7.48 8.17 4.37
N ILE A 299 7.50 7.26 5.34
CA ILE A 299 7.32 5.84 5.09
C ILE A 299 5.85 5.63 4.70
N ASN A 300 5.60 4.95 3.58
CA ASN A 300 4.24 4.75 3.05
C ASN A 300 3.47 3.65 3.79
N ASP A 301 4.17 2.62 4.26
CA ASP A 301 3.61 1.49 4.99
C ASP A 301 3.44 1.84 6.48
N ASN A 302 2.23 1.70 7.03
CA ASN A 302 1.93 2.08 8.41
C ASN A 302 2.65 1.21 9.44
N LEU A 303 2.69 -0.13 9.22
CA LEU A 303 3.39 -1.04 10.12
C LEU A 303 4.89 -0.75 10.15
N LEU A 304 5.50 -0.53 8.98
CA LEU A 304 6.91 -0.18 8.85
C LEU A 304 7.20 1.16 9.53
N ARG A 305 6.31 2.14 9.37
CA ARG A 305 6.40 3.44 10.05
C ARG A 305 6.35 3.27 11.56
N PHE A 306 5.40 2.49 12.10
CA PHE A 306 5.31 2.18 13.52
C PHE A 306 6.60 1.55 14.03
N TYR A 307 7.14 0.55 13.31
CA TYR A 307 8.39 -0.13 13.63
C TYR A 307 9.56 0.85 13.73
N PHE A 308 9.73 1.74 12.74
CA PHE A 308 10.83 2.73 12.77
C PHE A 308 10.63 3.86 13.76
N THR A 309 9.39 4.18 14.10
CA THR A 309 9.09 5.17 15.13
C THR A 309 9.47 4.68 16.52
N PHE A 310 9.04 3.47 16.87
CA PHE A 310 9.08 3.01 18.26
C PHE A 310 10.13 1.92 18.52
N ILE A 311 10.35 1.00 17.58
CA ILE A 311 11.06 -0.24 17.85
C ILE A 311 12.52 -0.21 17.37
N TYR A 312 12.74 0.20 16.14
CA TYR A 312 14.05 0.07 15.48
C TYR A 312 15.21 0.60 16.33
N LYS A 313 15.09 1.81 16.89
CA LYS A 313 16.12 2.43 17.73
C LYS A 313 16.15 1.92 19.16
N ASN A 314 15.09 1.32 19.61
CA ASN A 314 14.88 0.88 20.99
C ASN A 314 14.83 -0.65 21.12
N ALA A 315 15.33 -1.38 20.12
CA ALA A 315 15.28 -2.85 20.10
C ALA A 315 15.95 -3.50 21.33
N SER A 316 17.06 -2.92 21.81
CA SER A 316 17.72 -3.38 23.04
C SER A 316 16.85 -3.15 24.28
N ALA A 317 16.14 -2.03 24.35
CA ALA A 317 15.21 -1.75 25.46
C ALA A 317 14.04 -2.74 25.44
N LEU A 318 13.50 -3.08 24.27
CA LEU A 318 12.46 -4.10 24.14
C LEU A 318 12.92 -5.47 24.68
N GLN A 319 14.18 -5.87 24.41
CA GLN A 319 14.72 -7.12 24.91
C GLN A 319 14.90 -7.13 26.44
N VAL A 320 15.25 -5.99 27.01
CA VAL A 320 15.50 -5.87 28.47
C VAL A 320 14.19 -5.74 29.25
N LEU A 321 13.26 -4.91 28.78
CA LEU A 321 12.02 -4.59 29.48
C LEU A 321 10.91 -5.63 29.26
N GLY A 322 10.96 -6.32 28.12
CA GLY A 322 9.83 -7.12 27.65
C GLY A 322 8.70 -6.27 27.06
N ALA A 323 7.72 -6.92 26.44
CA ALA A 323 6.72 -6.25 25.61
C ALA A 323 5.81 -5.28 26.38
N GLU A 324 5.36 -5.67 27.58
CA GLU A 324 4.44 -4.89 28.41
C GLU A 324 5.08 -3.56 28.87
N ALA A 325 6.22 -3.64 29.58
CA ALA A 325 6.91 -2.47 30.08
C ALA A 325 7.43 -1.57 28.95
N PHE A 326 7.89 -2.18 27.85
CA PHE A 326 8.31 -1.44 26.68
C PHE A 326 7.13 -0.65 26.06
N TYR A 327 5.95 -1.27 25.96
CA TYR A 327 4.77 -0.57 25.48
C TYR A 327 4.45 0.64 26.37
N ASP A 328 4.40 0.44 27.66
CA ASP A 328 3.99 1.49 28.61
C ASP A 328 4.98 2.67 28.63
N GLU A 329 6.28 2.41 28.47
CA GLU A 329 7.34 3.43 28.55
C GLU A 329 7.60 4.12 27.17
N TYR A 330 7.60 3.38 26.07
CA TYR A 330 8.04 3.90 24.76
C TYR A 330 6.92 4.16 23.78
N ILE A 331 5.77 3.46 23.87
CA ILE A 331 4.71 3.55 22.90
C ILE A 331 3.53 4.35 23.42
N ALA A 332 2.99 4.01 24.58
CA ALA A 332 1.77 4.61 25.12
C ALA A 332 1.81 6.13 25.18
N PRO A 333 2.91 6.80 25.61
CA PRO A 333 2.94 8.26 25.72
C PRO A 333 2.85 8.99 24.38
N ALA A 334 3.21 8.34 23.27
CA ALA A 334 3.28 8.95 21.93
C ALA A 334 2.29 8.32 20.93
N LEU A 335 1.52 7.32 21.34
CA LEU A 335 0.65 6.56 20.44
C LEU A 335 -0.46 7.43 19.85
N THR A 336 -1.10 8.27 20.68
CA THR A 336 -2.17 9.16 20.21
C THR A 336 -1.66 10.14 19.15
N ASP A 337 -0.50 10.75 19.36
CA ASP A 337 0.11 11.66 18.38
C ASP A 337 0.49 10.91 17.09
N PHE A 338 0.98 9.68 17.21
CA PHE A 338 1.28 8.83 16.06
C PHE A 338 0.01 8.54 15.24
N ILE A 339 -1.09 8.19 15.89
CA ILE A 339 -2.38 7.89 15.25
C ILE A 339 -2.96 9.16 14.62
N SER A 340 -2.96 10.30 15.32
CA SER A 340 -3.46 11.58 14.83
C SER A 340 -2.90 11.93 13.45
N ARG A 341 -1.59 11.83 13.29
CA ARG A 341 -0.92 12.10 12.00
C ARG A 341 -1.32 11.12 10.89
N ARG A 342 -1.80 9.91 11.24
CA ARG A 342 -2.30 8.93 10.27
C ARG A 342 -3.76 9.16 9.96
N PHE A 343 -4.53 9.66 10.93
CA PHE A 343 -5.92 10.02 10.74
C PHE A 343 -6.12 11.09 9.67
N GLU A 344 -5.24 12.07 9.55
CA GLU A 344 -5.20 13.03 8.45
C GLU A 344 -5.17 12.32 7.08
N GLY A 345 -4.38 11.24 6.97
CA GLY A 345 -4.32 10.40 5.77
C GLY A 345 -5.65 9.70 5.49
N ILE A 346 -6.26 9.10 6.51
CA ILE A 346 -7.59 8.47 6.44
C ILE A 346 -8.64 9.48 5.94
N CYS A 347 -8.60 10.71 6.45
CA CYS A 347 -9.52 11.77 6.01
C CYS A 347 -9.33 12.13 4.52
N ARG A 348 -8.09 12.20 4.03
CA ARG A 348 -7.84 12.41 2.60
C ARG A 348 -8.30 11.22 1.76
N ASP A 349 -8.09 10.01 2.24
CA ASP A 349 -8.57 8.78 1.57
C ASP A 349 -10.10 8.74 1.50
N TYR A 350 -10.79 9.16 2.59
CA TYR A 350 -12.25 9.32 2.60
C TYR A 350 -12.72 10.21 1.44
N PHE A 351 -12.20 11.42 1.31
CA PHE A 351 -12.59 12.30 0.21
C PHE A 351 -12.24 11.71 -1.16
N SER A 352 -11.11 11.01 -1.26
CA SER A 352 -10.73 10.33 -2.51
C SER A 352 -11.74 9.25 -2.90
N LEU A 353 -12.26 8.49 -1.93
CA LEU A 353 -13.31 7.50 -2.15
C LEU A 353 -14.64 8.17 -2.54
N GLN A 354 -15.04 9.26 -1.86
CA GLN A 354 -16.25 10.01 -2.20
C GLN A 354 -16.21 10.57 -3.64
N VAL A 355 -15.05 11.05 -4.09
CA VAL A 355 -14.86 11.52 -5.47
C VAL A 355 -14.93 10.35 -6.46
N ARG A 356 -14.23 9.23 -6.19
CA ARG A 356 -14.21 8.05 -7.06
C ARG A 356 -15.57 7.36 -7.17
N SER A 357 -16.36 7.38 -6.12
CA SER A 357 -17.74 6.84 -6.13
C SER A 357 -18.77 7.82 -6.77
N GLY A 358 -18.33 9.02 -7.14
CA GLY A 358 -19.21 10.05 -7.74
C GLY A 358 -20.13 10.78 -6.76
N LYS A 359 -20.02 10.49 -5.46
CA LYS A 359 -20.78 11.17 -4.39
C LYS A 359 -20.32 12.61 -4.19
N MET A 360 -19.04 12.92 -4.43
CA MET A 360 -18.49 14.27 -4.41
C MET A 360 -18.00 14.68 -5.80
N LYS A 361 -18.45 15.85 -6.29
CA LYS A 361 -18.13 16.37 -7.63
C LYS A 361 -17.37 17.67 -7.57
N GLY A 362 -16.65 18.00 -8.64
CA GLY A 362 -15.95 19.29 -8.80
C GLY A 362 -14.61 19.37 -8.09
N VAL A 363 -14.19 18.37 -7.33
CA VAL A 363 -12.86 18.30 -6.72
C VAL A 363 -11.84 17.94 -7.79
N ARG A 364 -10.77 18.73 -7.89
CA ARG A 364 -9.66 18.58 -8.84
C ARG A 364 -8.45 17.89 -8.22
N ASN A 365 -8.21 18.18 -6.94
CA ASN A 365 -7.09 17.64 -6.20
C ASN A 365 -7.41 17.52 -4.71
N ILE A 366 -6.73 16.59 -4.02
CA ILE A 366 -6.88 16.35 -2.58
C ILE A 366 -5.49 16.20 -1.99
N GLY A 367 -5.22 16.90 -0.90
CA GLY A 367 -3.94 16.82 -0.19
C GLY A 367 -3.87 17.80 0.95
N SER A 368 -2.67 18.31 1.23
CA SER A 368 -2.47 19.39 2.19
C SER A 368 -2.33 20.72 1.49
N TYR A 369 -2.54 21.81 2.20
CA TYR A 369 -2.35 23.18 1.71
C TYR A 369 -1.31 23.90 2.55
N TYR A 370 -0.22 24.34 1.94
CA TYR A 370 0.83 25.12 2.62
C TYR A 370 0.46 26.60 2.63
N TYR A 371 0.53 27.22 3.79
CA TYR A 371 0.39 28.67 3.94
C TYR A 371 1.62 29.30 4.55
N ASP A 372 1.87 30.56 4.18
CA ASP A 372 2.90 31.42 4.75
C ASP A 372 2.23 32.74 5.17
N ASP A 373 2.33 33.06 6.45
CA ASP A 373 1.82 34.30 7.02
C ASP A 373 3.00 35.14 7.55
N PRO A 374 3.61 35.92 6.66
CA PRO A 374 4.77 36.77 7.05
C PRO A 374 4.43 37.82 8.09
N ALA A 375 3.17 38.29 8.14
CA ALA A 375 2.73 39.32 9.08
C ALA A 375 2.82 38.82 10.52
N HIS A 376 2.52 37.56 10.75
CA HIS A 376 2.60 36.93 12.07
C HIS A 376 3.83 36.01 12.21
N ARG A 377 4.74 36.00 11.23
CA ARG A 377 5.92 35.12 11.16
C ARG A 377 5.54 33.62 11.35
N LYS A 378 4.39 33.21 10.82
CA LYS A 378 3.89 31.84 10.88
C LYS A 378 3.88 31.22 9.49
N ASN A 379 4.28 30.00 9.42
CA ASN A 379 3.99 29.13 8.28
C ASN A 379 3.44 27.82 8.79
N GLY A 380 2.63 27.17 7.99
CA GLY A 380 1.99 25.92 8.38
C GLY A 380 1.37 25.20 7.19
N GLU A 381 0.66 24.17 7.51
CA GLU A 381 0.00 23.30 6.56
C GLU A 381 -1.38 22.96 7.11
N PHE A 382 -2.41 23.12 6.28
CA PHE A 382 -3.71 22.51 6.53
C PHE A 382 -3.66 21.10 6.01
N ASP A 383 -3.99 20.13 6.87
CA ASP A 383 -3.73 18.73 6.60
C ASP A 383 -4.68 18.09 5.58
N VAL A 384 -5.89 18.62 5.45
CA VAL A 384 -6.88 18.16 4.48
C VAL A 384 -7.41 19.35 3.68
N ALA A 385 -7.05 19.42 2.42
CA ALA A 385 -7.50 20.45 1.51
C ALA A 385 -8.04 19.83 0.21
N LEU A 386 -9.14 20.35 -0.27
CA LEU A 386 -9.80 19.98 -1.53
C LEU A 386 -9.70 21.15 -2.50
N GLU A 387 -9.10 20.95 -3.66
CA GLU A 387 -9.03 21.97 -4.71
C GLU A 387 -10.25 21.90 -5.61
N PHE A 388 -10.94 23.01 -5.75
CA PHE A 388 -12.04 23.22 -6.70
C PHE A 388 -11.63 24.19 -7.80
N ALA A 389 -12.53 24.43 -8.75
CA ALA A 389 -12.29 25.41 -9.83
C ALA A 389 -12.19 26.85 -9.31
N ASP A 390 -12.86 27.16 -8.21
CA ASP A 390 -13.13 28.48 -7.65
C ASP A 390 -12.57 28.68 -6.24
N GLY A 391 -11.70 27.80 -5.77
CA GLY A 391 -11.06 27.91 -4.45
C GLY A 391 -10.82 26.57 -3.78
N TYR A 392 -10.61 26.60 -2.48
CA TYR A 392 -10.25 25.45 -1.68
C TYR A 392 -11.28 25.18 -0.58
N GLY A 393 -11.61 23.90 -0.38
CA GLY A 393 -12.22 23.42 0.84
C GLY A 393 -11.11 23.06 1.83
N ILE A 394 -11.14 23.64 3.02
CA ILE A 394 -10.17 23.37 4.08
C ILE A 394 -10.86 22.60 5.18
N TYR A 395 -10.30 21.48 5.58
CA TYR A 395 -10.83 20.64 6.63
C TYR A 395 -9.76 20.39 7.69
N GLU A 396 -10.12 20.63 8.94
CA GLU A 396 -9.32 20.27 10.10
C GLU A 396 -9.67 18.88 10.57
N ALA A 397 -8.68 18.01 10.77
CA ALA A 397 -8.87 16.63 11.19
C ALA A 397 -8.33 16.41 12.60
N LYS A 398 -9.20 15.97 13.52
CA LYS A 398 -8.86 15.75 14.93
C LYS A 398 -9.16 14.32 15.37
N TYR A 399 -8.12 13.65 15.85
CA TYR A 399 -8.23 12.34 16.48
C TYR A 399 -8.19 12.50 18.00
N TYR A 400 -9.28 12.98 18.57
CA TYR A 400 -9.41 13.23 20.01
C TYR A 400 -10.28 12.16 20.69
N ALA A 401 -9.96 11.82 21.94
CA ALA A 401 -10.79 10.94 22.74
C ALA A 401 -12.14 11.57 23.12
N GLN A 402 -12.21 12.90 23.14
CA GLN A 402 -13.43 13.66 23.43
C GLN A 402 -13.96 14.36 22.18
N PRO A 403 -15.26 14.68 22.10
CA PRO A 403 -15.82 15.47 21.02
C PRO A 403 -15.15 16.85 20.93
N MET A 404 -15.01 17.37 19.70
CA MET A 404 -14.45 18.69 19.44
C MET A 404 -15.40 19.79 19.94
N THR A 405 -14.84 20.82 20.58
CA THR A 405 -15.59 21.95 21.14
C THR A 405 -15.73 23.12 20.16
N LEU A 406 -16.71 24.03 20.41
CA LEU A 406 -16.87 25.26 19.62
C LEU A 406 -15.64 26.18 19.72
N ASP A 407 -15.02 26.27 20.87
CA ASP A 407 -13.81 27.10 21.03
C ASP A 407 -12.66 26.62 20.13
N GLU A 408 -12.52 25.30 19.97
CA GLU A 408 -11.57 24.70 19.05
C GLU A 408 -11.94 25.02 17.59
N ILE A 409 -13.22 24.86 17.23
CA ILE A 409 -13.74 25.21 15.90
C ILE A 409 -13.45 26.67 15.58
N HIS A 410 -13.80 27.60 16.45
CA HIS A 410 -13.58 29.04 16.24
C HIS A 410 -12.08 29.40 16.14
N ARG A 411 -11.23 28.70 16.86
CA ARG A 411 -9.78 28.88 16.74
C ARG A 411 -9.26 28.50 15.36
N GLU A 412 -9.68 27.34 14.82
CA GLU A 412 -9.27 26.88 13.49
C GLU A 412 -9.87 27.75 12.37
N VAL A 413 -11.14 28.19 12.51
CA VAL A 413 -11.76 29.17 11.58
C VAL A 413 -10.94 30.43 11.49
N ARG A 414 -10.60 31.06 12.62
CA ARG A 414 -9.77 32.27 12.64
C ARG A 414 -8.41 32.06 11.96
N GLN A 415 -7.84 30.86 12.07
CA GLN A 415 -6.59 30.55 11.40
C GLN A 415 -6.76 30.49 9.87
N VAL A 416 -7.82 29.84 9.39
CA VAL A 416 -8.11 29.73 7.94
C VAL A 416 -8.41 31.11 7.35
N GLU A 417 -9.29 31.88 8.00
CA GLU A 417 -9.69 33.23 7.55
C GLU A 417 -8.54 34.26 7.60
N GLY A 418 -7.56 34.02 8.47
CA GLY A 418 -6.35 34.84 8.58
C GLY A 418 -5.42 34.74 7.37
N ILE A 419 -5.57 33.74 6.49
CA ILE A 419 -4.67 33.52 5.35
C ILE A 419 -5.18 34.29 4.12
N LYS A 420 -4.63 35.44 3.85
CA LYS A 420 -5.06 36.37 2.79
C LYS A 420 -4.98 35.80 1.37
N GLU A 421 -4.04 34.90 1.12
CA GLU A 421 -3.80 34.32 -0.21
C GLU A 421 -4.69 33.10 -0.49
N LEU A 422 -5.45 32.65 0.51
CA LEU A 422 -6.30 31.46 0.41
C LEU A 422 -7.73 31.87 0.00
N THR A 423 -8.15 31.46 -1.18
CA THR A 423 -9.55 31.55 -1.59
C THR A 423 -10.32 30.39 -0.99
N VAL A 424 -11.00 30.64 0.11
CA VAL A 424 -11.78 29.64 0.83
C VAL A 424 -13.16 29.49 0.18
N LYS A 425 -13.49 28.26 -0.25
CA LYS A 425 -14.81 27.89 -0.74
C LYS A 425 -15.69 27.32 0.38
N GLN A 426 -15.06 26.52 1.23
CA GLN A 426 -15.74 25.90 2.35
C GLN A 426 -14.75 25.57 3.47
N ILE A 427 -15.22 25.61 4.70
CA ILE A 427 -14.49 25.16 5.89
C ILE A 427 -15.23 23.98 6.48
N GLY A 428 -14.51 22.97 6.90
CA GLY A 428 -15.09 21.79 7.53
C GLY A 428 -14.21 21.23 8.64
N PHE A 429 -14.81 20.39 9.44
CA PHE A 429 -14.18 19.74 10.58
C PHE A 429 -14.43 18.24 10.54
N ILE A 430 -13.40 17.48 10.86
CA ILE A 430 -13.44 16.03 10.94
C ILE A 430 -12.97 15.64 12.32
N ALA A 431 -13.89 15.21 13.18
CA ALA A 431 -13.56 14.79 14.53
C ALA A 431 -14.02 13.33 14.75
N ILE A 432 -13.07 12.43 15.06
CA ILE A 432 -13.36 10.99 15.13
C ILE A 432 -14.47 10.65 16.13
N ASN A 433 -14.56 11.36 17.26
CA ASN A 433 -15.59 11.19 18.26
C ASN A 433 -16.67 12.29 18.21
N GLY A 434 -16.79 13.01 17.08
CA GLY A 434 -17.84 13.99 16.84
C GLY A 434 -17.61 15.34 17.51
N PHE A 435 -18.69 16.06 17.75
CA PHE A 435 -18.70 17.47 18.14
C PHE A 435 -19.65 17.67 19.31
N VAL A 436 -19.30 18.59 20.21
CA VAL A 436 -20.20 19.03 21.30
C VAL A 436 -21.38 19.78 20.70
N GLU A 437 -21.09 20.73 19.81
CA GLU A 437 -22.09 21.52 19.08
C GLU A 437 -21.62 21.73 17.65
N ARG A 438 -22.55 22.06 16.74
CA ARG A 438 -22.27 22.35 15.33
C ARG A 438 -22.87 23.71 14.94
N GLU A 439 -22.14 24.52 14.20
CA GLU A 439 -22.55 25.83 13.70
C GLU A 439 -22.56 25.89 12.18
N GLU A 440 -23.54 26.56 11.61
CA GLU A 440 -23.53 26.93 10.19
C GLU A 440 -22.55 28.11 9.94
N PRO A 441 -21.86 28.19 8.81
CA PRO A 441 -22.04 27.39 7.59
C PRO A 441 -21.00 26.26 7.42
N TYR A 442 -20.45 25.71 8.49
CA TYR A 442 -19.34 24.75 8.41
C TYR A 442 -19.80 23.33 8.12
N PHE A 443 -18.91 22.53 7.53
CA PHE A 443 -19.13 21.10 7.27
C PHE A 443 -18.57 20.24 8.40
N TYR A 444 -19.29 19.21 8.79
CA TYR A 444 -18.93 18.34 9.89
C TYR A 444 -18.99 16.87 9.47
N LEU A 445 -17.91 16.16 9.75
CA LEU A 445 -17.81 14.71 9.56
C LEU A 445 -17.31 14.08 10.87
N ASP A 446 -17.99 13.06 11.33
CA ASP A 446 -17.54 12.28 12.49
C ASP A 446 -17.02 10.90 12.06
N GLY A 447 -16.61 10.09 13.05
CA GLY A 447 -16.08 8.76 12.77
C GLY A 447 -17.08 7.83 12.10
N ASN A 448 -18.38 7.99 12.36
CA ASN A 448 -19.39 7.18 11.69
C ASN A 448 -19.52 7.55 10.22
N ASP A 449 -19.41 8.84 9.87
CA ASP A 449 -19.38 9.28 8.47
C ASP A 449 -18.17 8.73 7.74
N ILE A 450 -16.99 8.76 8.38
CA ILE A 450 -15.72 8.28 7.81
C ILE A 450 -15.73 6.76 7.59
N PHE A 451 -16.28 5.99 8.54
CA PHE A 451 -16.34 4.52 8.49
C PHE A 451 -17.70 3.96 8.04
N ALA A 452 -18.60 4.80 7.50
CA ALA A 452 -19.83 4.32 6.89
C ALA A 452 -19.50 3.37 5.73
N SER A 453 -20.03 2.16 5.77
CA SER A 453 -20.01 1.26 4.61
C SER A 453 -20.89 1.84 3.49
N GLU A 454 -20.42 1.74 2.25
CA GLU A 454 -21.18 2.16 1.05
C GLU A 454 -22.53 1.44 0.92
#